data_cfd1fd0946df4380c884fe31dd4981be
#
_entry.id   cfd1fd0946df4380c884fe31dd4981be
#
_cell.length_a   1.000
_cell.length_b   1.000
_cell.length_c   1.000
_cell.angle_alpha   90.00
_cell.angle_beta   90.00
_cell.angle_gamma   90.00
#
_symmetry.space_group_name_H-M   'P 1'
#
loop_
_entity.id
_entity.type
_entity.pdbx_description
1 polymer ?
#
loop_
_entity_poly.entity_id
_entity_poly.type
_entity_poly.pdbx_seq_one_letter_code
_entity_poly.pdbx_strand_id
1 'polypeptide(L)'
;MSTQNAEQPGADATAGTRPSPWTHRLAAGSRRLLGAGVAAALVTSGLVLYLARDDGHLRRPVAASASAVPVGGGTFTVVSLTNTTTLPGRYEDTEPVDGATFVVAEVDADLTGLARDAGCLFHLVAGDYSFSDALGYTPSDPAAATSCEPGGTGRISVAFEVPERLVGQVDGLLVEVVSGTSLDEVVLPARPA
;
A
#
# COMPACT_ATOMS: atom_id res chain seq x y z
N MET A 1 70.24 28.15 -24.80
CA MET A 1 70.69 29.37 -24.11
C MET A 1 70.03 29.34 -22.78
N SER A 2 70.78 28.90 -21.81
CA SER A 2 71.34 29.63 -20.66
C SER A 2 70.28 29.91 -19.64
N THR A 3 70.37 29.31 -18.56
CA THR A 3 71.20 29.29 -17.30
C THR A 3 70.39 29.90 -16.20
N GLN A 4 70.27 29.27 -15.14
CA GLN A 4 71.04 29.10 -13.91
C GLN A 4 70.20 29.47 -12.71
N ASN A 5 70.13 28.51 -11.77
CA ASN A 5 70.75 28.59 -10.42
C ASN A 5 70.05 29.55 -9.46
N ALA A 6 69.79 29.22 -8.34
CA ALA A 6 70.37 28.67 -7.12
C ALA A 6 69.41 29.17 -6.00
N GLU A 7 69.22 28.75 -4.87
CA GLU A 7 70.02 28.30 -3.75
C GLU A 7 69.09 28.16 -2.53
N GLN A 8 69.19 27.11 -1.83
CA GLN A 8 68.73 26.94 -0.42
C GLN A 8 69.65 27.84 0.48
N PRO A 9 69.32 28.18 1.71
CA PRO A 9 69.02 27.26 2.77
C PRO A 9 68.06 27.84 3.84
N GLY A 10 67.65 27.01 4.80
CA GLY A 10 67.09 27.46 6.08
C GLY A 10 66.30 26.44 6.82
N ALA A 11 66.98 25.59 7.58
CA ALA A 11 66.40 24.78 8.61
C ALA A 11 65.80 25.67 9.69
N ASP A 12 64.57 25.33 10.12
CA ASP A 12 64.20 25.56 11.51
C ASP A 12 63.24 24.46 12.01
N ALA A 13 63.77 23.81 13.00
CA ALA A 13 63.10 22.81 13.78
C ALA A 13 62.03 23.45 14.63
N THR A 14 60.79 23.15 14.36
CA THR A 14 59.71 23.46 15.30
C THR A 14 59.13 22.16 15.89
N ALA A 15 59.31 22.11 17.20
CA ALA A 15 58.92 21.11 18.12
C ALA A 15 57.56 20.46 17.83
N GLY A 16 57.59 19.16 17.64
CA GLY A 16 56.38 18.34 17.56
C GLY A 16 55.59 18.36 18.88
N THR A 17 54.53 19.13 18.87
CA THR A 17 53.51 19.05 19.93
C THR A 17 52.78 17.73 19.76
N ARG A 18 53.14 16.75 20.56
CA ARG A 18 52.39 15.48 20.65
C ARG A 18 50.94 15.79 21.05
N PRO A 19 49.93 15.42 20.25
CA PRO A 19 48.55 15.63 20.61
C PRO A 19 48.24 14.79 21.87
N SER A 20 47.66 15.43 22.87
CA SER A 20 47.25 14.82 24.12
C SER A 20 46.30 13.60 23.86
N PRO A 21 46.49 12.47 24.49
CA PRO A 21 45.65 11.27 24.30
C PRO A 21 44.16 11.48 24.70
N TRP A 22 43.83 12.61 25.30
CA TRP A 22 42.48 12.96 25.73
C TRP A 22 41.58 13.48 24.62
N THR A 23 42.14 14.07 23.58
CA THR A 23 41.36 14.65 22.46
C THR A 23 40.77 13.59 21.54
N HIS A 24 41.39 12.42 21.44
CA HIS A 24 40.85 11.33 20.59
C HIS A 24 39.64 10.60 21.17
N ARG A 25 39.44 10.62 22.51
CA ARG A 25 38.30 9.93 23.12
C ARG A 25 36.99 10.69 22.98
N LEU A 26 37.02 12.02 22.94
CA LEU A 26 35.83 12.84 22.74
C LEU A 26 35.34 12.83 21.30
N ALA A 27 36.24 12.77 20.32
CA ALA A 27 35.89 12.71 18.90
C ALA A 27 35.23 11.37 18.50
N ALA A 28 35.60 10.26 19.12
CA ALA A 28 35.00 8.96 18.83
C ALA A 28 33.58 8.79 19.41
N GLY A 29 33.33 9.40 20.59
CA GLY A 29 32.00 9.40 21.23
C GLY A 29 30.99 10.24 20.47
N SER A 30 31.36 11.43 20.00
CA SER A 30 30.47 12.33 19.28
C SER A 30 30.04 11.78 17.91
N ARG A 31 30.93 11.05 17.21
CA ARG A 31 30.56 10.40 15.93
C ARG A 31 29.55 9.28 16.09
N ARG A 32 29.61 8.52 17.19
CA ARG A 32 28.63 7.46 17.49
C ARG A 32 27.27 8.02 17.89
N LEU A 33 27.25 9.13 18.63
CA LEU A 33 26.00 9.83 18.99
C LEU A 33 25.34 10.48 17.80
N LEU A 34 26.10 11.08 16.87
CA LEU A 34 25.57 11.62 15.63
C LEU A 34 24.99 10.52 14.72
N GLY A 35 25.69 9.38 14.61
CA GLY A 35 25.17 8.23 13.83
C GLY A 35 23.88 7.67 14.39
N ALA A 36 23.76 7.55 15.72
CA ALA A 36 22.54 7.07 16.38
C ALA A 36 21.37 8.06 16.21
N GLY A 37 21.64 9.36 16.27
CA GLY A 37 20.63 10.39 16.07
C GLY A 37 20.06 10.42 14.65
N VAL A 38 20.92 10.27 13.63
CA VAL A 38 20.50 10.22 12.23
C VAL A 38 19.70 8.96 11.94
N ALA A 39 20.11 7.80 12.46
CA ALA A 39 19.37 6.56 12.30
C ALA A 39 17.98 6.62 12.96
N ALA A 40 17.87 7.17 14.17
CA ALA A 40 16.59 7.37 14.84
C ALA A 40 15.68 8.33 14.07
N ALA A 41 16.21 9.43 13.53
CA ALA A 41 15.46 10.39 12.72
C ALA A 41 14.93 9.77 11.42
N LEU A 42 15.71 8.92 10.76
CA LEU A 42 15.27 8.22 9.55
C LEU A 42 14.17 7.19 9.84
N VAL A 43 14.28 6.45 10.94
CA VAL A 43 13.25 5.47 11.35
C VAL A 43 11.95 6.17 11.73
N THR A 44 12.02 7.27 12.50
CA THR A 44 10.82 8.03 12.87
C THR A 44 10.18 8.72 11.67
N SER A 45 10.97 9.29 10.76
CA SER A 45 10.46 9.89 9.52
C SER A 45 9.83 8.85 8.59
N GLY A 46 10.44 7.66 8.47
CA GLY A 46 9.88 6.54 7.71
C GLY A 46 8.56 6.04 8.30
N LEU A 47 8.48 5.94 9.63
CA LEU A 47 7.26 5.52 10.32
C LEU A 47 6.14 6.56 10.19
N VAL A 48 6.46 7.86 10.32
CA VAL A 48 5.48 8.95 10.14
C VAL A 48 4.98 8.98 8.69
N LEU A 49 5.85 8.81 7.70
CA LEU A 49 5.45 8.75 6.29
C LEU A 49 4.60 7.50 6.00
N TYR A 50 4.92 6.37 6.62
CA TYR A 50 4.13 5.15 6.49
C TYR A 50 2.73 5.32 7.09
N LEU A 51 2.62 5.84 8.32
CA LEU A 51 1.35 6.12 8.98
C LEU A 51 0.55 7.22 8.27
N ALA A 52 1.21 8.29 7.78
CA ALA A 52 0.54 9.33 7.00
C ALA A 52 0.05 8.85 5.63
N ARG A 53 0.67 7.82 5.07
CA ARG A 53 0.21 7.19 3.84
C ARG A 53 -1.08 6.39 4.06
N ASP A 54 -1.20 5.72 5.20
CA ASP A 54 -2.43 5.00 5.58
C ASP A 54 -3.60 5.97 5.85
N ASP A 55 -3.34 7.11 6.53
CA ASP A 55 -4.38 8.11 6.79
C ASP A 55 -4.92 8.77 5.51
N GLY A 56 -4.15 8.79 4.42
CA GLY A 56 -4.56 9.28 3.11
C GLY A 56 -5.62 8.39 2.43
N HIS A 57 -5.68 7.12 2.78
CA HIS A 57 -6.63 6.17 2.20
C HIS A 57 -8.06 6.29 2.77
N LEU A 58 -8.25 6.99 3.88
CA LEU A 58 -9.54 7.09 4.58
C LEU A 58 -10.47 8.19 4.05
N ARG A 59 -10.06 8.99 3.05
CA ARG A 59 -10.87 10.09 2.48
C ARG A 59 -11.15 9.88 1.00
N ARG A 60 -11.59 8.70 0.63
CA ARG A 60 -11.84 8.38 -0.77
C ARG A 60 -13.22 8.86 -1.19
N PRO A 61 -13.39 9.35 -2.44
CA PRO A 61 -14.70 9.76 -2.92
C PRO A 61 -15.63 8.56 -2.95
N VAL A 62 -16.79 8.69 -2.30
CA VAL A 62 -17.87 7.71 -2.36
C VAL A 62 -18.72 8.04 -3.59
N ALA A 63 -18.94 7.06 -4.44
CA ALA A 63 -19.83 7.22 -5.57
C ALA A 63 -21.29 7.44 -5.11
N ALA A 64 -21.93 8.47 -5.61
CA ALA A 64 -23.22 8.93 -5.11
C ALA A 64 -24.43 8.07 -5.50
N SER A 65 -24.26 6.96 -6.26
CA SER A 65 -25.39 6.13 -6.70
C SER A 65 -25.01 4.68 -6.94
N ALA A 66 -25.98 3.80 -6.79
CA ALA A 66 -25.90 2.37 -7.08
C ALA A 66 -25.79 1.99 -8.57
N SER A 67 -25.62 2.97 -9.42
CA SER A 67 -25.39 2.76 -10.84
C SER A 67 -23.92 2.47 -11.11
N ALA A 68 -23.65 1.97 -12.28
CA ALA A 68 -22.31 1.70 -12.78
C ALA A 68 -21.39 2.93 -12.66
N VAL A 69 -20.24 2.76 -12.01
CA VAL A 69 -19.29 3.83 -11.70
C VAL A 69 -18.03 3.65 -12.54
N PRO A 70 -17.62 4.67 -13.33
CA PRO A 70 -16.40 4.58 -14.11
C PRO A 70 -15.15 4.78 -13.24
N VAL A 71 -14.13 3.92 -13.41
CA VAL A 71 -12.82 3.98 -12.75
C VAL A 71 -11.75 3.51 -13.72
N GLY A 72 -10.73 4.32 -13.98
CA GLY A 72 -9.56 3.92 -14.78
C GLY A 72 -9.86 3.41 -16.19
N GLY A 73 -10.99 3.79 -16.78
CA GLY A 73 -11.48 3.28 -18.05
C GLY A 73 -12.38 2.06 -17.96
N GLY A 74 -12.49 1.41 -16.81
CA GLY A 74 -13.50 0.39 -16.53
C GLY A 74 -14.76 0.97 -15.91
N THR A 75 -15.81 0.14 -15.82
CA THR A 75 -17.07 0.50 -15.15
C THR A 75 -17.48 -0.62 -14.22
N PHE A 76 -17.82 -0.29 -12.98
CA PHE A 76 -18.07 -1.26 -11.91
C PHE A 76 -19.41 -1.01 -11.24
N THR A 77 -20.12 -2.09 -10.87
CA THR A 77 -21.38 -2.04 -10.14
C THR A 77 -21.39 -3.11 -9.06
N VAL A 78 -21.53 -2.73 -7.80
CA VAL A 78 -21.74 -3.73 -6.73
C VAL A 78 -23.12 -4.34 -6.87
N VAL A 79 -23.18 -5.64 -7.05
CA VAL A 79 -24.42 -6.41 -7.19
C VAL A 79 -24.90 -6.89 -5.84
N SER A 80 -24.00 -7.47 -5.05
CA SER A 80 -24.31 -7.98 -3.73
C SER A 80 -23.11 -7.92 -2.78
N LEU A 81 -23.40 -7.82 -1.49
CA LEU A 81 -22.49 -8.08 -0.39
C LEU A 81 -23.17 -9.12 0.52
N THR A 82 -22.57 -10.29 0.65
CA THR A 82 -23.13 -11.41 1.41
C THR A 82 -22.15 -11.87 2.48
N ASN A 83 -22.66 -12.12 3.69
CA ASN A 83 -21.84 -12.67 4.78
C ASN A 83 -21.88 -14.18 4.75
N THR A 84 -20.75 -14.83 5.00
CA THR A 84 -20.64 -16.28 5.13
C THR A 84 -19.60 -16.65 6.18
N THR A 85 -19.79 -17.78 6.82
CA THR A 85 -18.83 -18.35 7.77
C THR A 85 -17.88 -19.36 7.12
N THR A 86 -18.01 -19.59 5.81
CA THR A 86 -17.17 -20.53 5.08
C THR A 86 -16.96 -20.01 3.68
N LEU A 87 -15.72 -20.02 3.19
CA LEU A 87 -15.39 -19.72 1.81
C LEU A 87 -15.02 -21.01 1.08
N PRO A 88 -15.57 -21.24 -0.11
CA PRO A 88 -15.08 -22.28 -0.99
C PRO A 88 -13.62 -22.02 -1.36
N GLY A 89 -12.76 -22.97 -1.13
CA GLY A 89 -11.36 -22.92 -1.51
C GLY A 89 -11.04 -23.91 -2.63
N ARG A 90 -9.89 -23.77 -3.24
CA ARG A 90 -9.46 -24.67 -4.34
C ARG A 90 -9.32 -26.13 -3.91
N TYR A 91 -8.96 -26.39 -2.67
CA TYR A 91 -8.67 -27.72 -2.12
C TYR A 91 -9.58 -28.08 -0.95
N GLU A 92 -9.85 -27.09 -0.10
CA GLU A 92 -10.71 -27.21 1.07
C GLU A 92 -11.38 -25.88 1.36
N ASP A 93 -12.52 -25.93 2.03
CA ASP A 93 -13.21 -24.73 2.47
C ASP A 93 -12.44 -24.07 3.61
N THR A 94 -12.45 -22.73 3.63
CA THR A 94 -11.76 -21.92 4.62
C THR A 94 -12.75 -21.33 5.61
N GLU A 95 -12.48 -21.48 6.90
CA GLU A 95 -13.21 -20.81 7.97
C GLU A 95 -12.50 -19.52 8.39
N PRO A 96 -13.22 -18.48 8.83
CA PRO A 96 -12.63 -17.24 9.31
C PRO A 96 -11.98 -17.47 10.68
N VAL A 97 -11.09 -16.55 11.08
CA VAL A 97 -10.56 -16.57 12.45
C VAL A 97 -11.66 -16.27 13.47
N ASP A 98 -11.45 -16.67 14.72
CA ASP A 98 -12.42 -16.46 15.82
C ASP A 98 -12.84 -14.98 15.92
N GLY A 99 -14.15 -14.72 15.89
CA GLY A 99 -14.75 -13.38 15.94
C GLY A 99 -14.70 -12.60 14.63
N ALA A 100 -14.40 -13.29 13.52
CA ALA A 100 -14.52 -12.75 12.16
C ALA A 100 -15.55 -13.51 11.34
N THR A 101 -15.92 -12.94 10.21
CA THR A 101 -16.77 -13.56 9.18
C THR A 101 -16.24 -13.13 7.82
N PHE A 102 -16.60 -13.86 6.78
CA PHE A 102 -16.33 -13.43 5.43
C PHE A 102 -17.46 -12.57 4.87
N VAL A 103 -17.08 -11.53 4.14
CA VAL A 103 -17.98 -10.74 3.29
C VAL A 103 -17.59 -11.00 1.85
N VAL A 104 -18.49 -11.58 1.07
CA VAL A 104 -18.33 -11.82 -0.36
C VAL A 104 -18.98 -10.68 -1.13
N ALA A 105 -18.22 -10.00 -1.96
CA ALA A 105 -18.68 -8.96 -2.86
C ALA A 105 -18.81 -9.51 -4.28
N GLU A 106 -19.97 -9.32 -4.90
CA GLU A 106 -20.15 -9.55 -6.33
C GLU A 106 -20.26 -8.22 -7.06
N VAL A 107 -19.47 -8.07 -8.12
CA VAL A 107 -19.33 -6.83 -8.90
C VAL A 107 -19.53 -7.17 -10.37
N ASP A 108 -20.49 -6.55 -11.02
CA ASP A 108 -20.54 -6.53 -12.48
C ASP A 108 -19.54 -5.50 -13.00
N ALA A 109 -18.68 -5.92 -13.91
CA ALA A 109 -17.63 -5.10 -14.47
C ALA A 109 -17.65 -5.08 -16.00
N ASP A 110 -17.51 -3.89 -16.56
CA ASP A 110 -17.17 -3.67 -17.96
C ASP A 110 -15.75 -3.13 -18.02
N LEU A 111 -14.83 -3.97 -18.49
CA LEU A 111 -13.38 -3.71 -18.50
C LEU A 111 -12.87 -3.45 -19.93
N THR A 112 -13.79 -3.23 -20.89
CA THR A 112 -13.44 -3.03 -22.31
C THR A 112 -12.62 -1.76 -22.54
N GLY A 113 -12.77 -0.75 -21.67
CA GLY A 113 -12.00 0.49 -21.71
C GLY A 113 -10.72 0.49 -20.88
N LEU A 114 -10.41 -0.60 -20.15
CA LEU A 114 -9.17 -0.68 -19.39
C LEU A 114 -7.94 -0.78 -20.32
N ALA A 115 -6.84 -0.15 -19.89
CA ALA A 115 -5.54 -0.35 -20.52
C ALA A 115 -5.11 -1.83 -20.39
N ARG A 116 -4.35 -2.34 -21.38
CA ARG A 116 -3.96 -3.76 -21.41
C ARG A 116 -3.07 -4.20 -20.26
N ASP A 117 -2.37 -3.26 -19.65
CA ASP A 117 -1.50 -3.45 -18.50
C ASP A 117 -2.17 -3.06 -17.18
N ALA A 118 -3.46 -2.73 -17.21
CA ALA A 118 -4.19 -2.38 -16.00
C ALA A 118 -4.52 -3.61 -15.16
N GLY A 119 -4.45 -3.42 -13.85
CA GLY A 119 -4.94 -4.35 -12.84
C GLY A 119 -5.91 -3.67 -11.91
N CYS A 120 -6.72 -4.45 -11.21
CA CYS A 120 -7.60 -3.93 -10.17
C CYS A 120 -7.25 -4.53 -8.82
N LEU A 121 -7.40 -3.72 -7.78
CA LEU A 121 -7.41 -4.16 -6.39
C LEU A 121 -8.76 -3.80 -5.79
N PHE A 122 -9.24 -4.68 -4.93
CA PHE A 122 -10.50 -4.51 -4.24
C PHE A 122 -10.26 -4.48 -2.73
N HIS A 123 -10.89 -3.53 -2.05
CA HIS A 123 -10.84 -3.45 -0.60
C HIS A 123 -12.23 -3.20 -0.07
N LEU A 124 -12.64 -3.94 0.96
CA LEU A 124 -13.89 -3.66 1.66
C LEU A 124 -13.66 -2.52 2.65
N VAL A 125 -14.51 -1.51 2.62
CA VAL A 125 -14.46 -0.36 3.53
C VAL A 125 -15.55 -0.50 4.58
N ALA A 126 -15.15 -0.44 5.87
CA ALA A 126 -16.07 -0.50 7.00
C ALA A 126 -15.64 0.51 8.08
N GLY A 127 -16.35 1.64 8.17
CA GLY A 127 -15.97 2.77 9.00
C GLY A 127 -14.56 3.28 8.63
N ASP A 128 -13.66 3.31 9.59
CA ASP A 128 -12.26 3.75 9.40
C ASP A 128 -11.32 2.63 8.93
N TYR A 129 -11.86 1.44 8.61
CA TYR A 129 -11.05 0.26 8.25
C TYR A 129 -11.19 -0.10 6.78
N SER A 130 -10.11 -0.64 6.24
CA SER A 130 -10.05 -1.19 4.89
C SER A 130 -9.51 -2.63 4.96
N PHE A 131 -10.18 -3.57 4.30
CA PHE A 131 -9.85 -4.98 4.30
C PHE A 131 -9.47 -5.41 2.89
N SER A 132 -8.31 -6.04 2.77
CA SER A 132 -7.87 -6.65 1.50
C SER A 132 -8.61 -7.95 1.25
N ASP A 133 -8.62 -8.39 0.00
CA ASP A 133 -9.21 -9.66 -0.41
C ASP A 133 -8.57 -10.88 0.27
N ALA A 134 -9.40 -11.86 0.57
CA ALA A 134 -8.99 -13.11 1.18
C ALA A 134 -8.29 -14.01 0.15
N LEU A 135 -7.08 -14.47 0.49
CA LEU A 135 -6.28 -15.31 -0.38
C LEU A 135 -6.92 -16.71 -0.54
N GLY A 136 -6.87 -17.21 -1.76
CA GLY A 136 -7.30 -18.58 -2.06
C GLY A 136 -8.80 -18.78 -2.24
N TYR A 137 -9.59 -17.72 -2.18
CA TYR A 137 -11.01 -17.78 -2.48
C TYR A 137 -11.28 -18.27 -3.90
N THR A 138 -12.25 -19.15 -4.03
CA THR A 138 -12.75 -19.63 -5.32
C THR A 138 -14.25 -19.32 -5.41
N PRO A 139 -14.70 -18.51 -6.39
CA PRO A 139 -16.11 -18.21 -6.56
C PRO A 139 -16.98 -19.47 -6.73
N SER A 140 -18.16 -19.46 -6.14
CA SER A 140 -19.15 -20.53 -6.34
C SER A 140 -19.69 -20.54 -7.77
N ASP A 141 -19.77 -19.38 -8.41
CA ASP A 141 -20.06 -19.27 -9.85
C ASP A 141 -18.74 -19.43 -10.64
N PRO A 142 -18.59 -20.51 -11.43
CA PRO A 142 -17.38 -20.74 -12.21
C PRO A 142 -17.16 -19.72 -13.34
N ALA A 143 -18.18 -18.92 -13.67
CA ALA A 143 -18.07 -17.83 -14.64
C ALA A 143 -17.60 -16.51 -14.01
N ALA A 144 -17.60 -16.40 -12.66
CA ALA A 144 -17.10 -15.23 -11.99
C ALA A 144 -15.57 -15.26 -11.93
N ALA A 145 -14.95 -14.12 -12.27
CA ALA A 145 -13.52 -13.90 -12.10
C ALA A 145 -13.21 -13.45 -10.65
N THR A 146 -11.97 -13.60 -10.21
CA THR A 146 -11.46 -13.05 -8.95
C THR A 146 -10.57 -11.83 -9.16
N SER A 147 -10.33 -11.44 -10.41
CA SER A 147 -9.47 -10.33 -10.80
C SER A 147 -9.98 -9.66 -12.06
N CYS A 148 -9.50 -8.45 -12.34
CA CYS A 148 -9.81 -7.75 -13.57
C CYS A 148 -8.97 -8.28 -14.73
N GLU A 149 -9.65 -8.65 -15.81
CA GLU A 149 -9.02 -8.98 -17.08
C GLU A 149 -9.39 -7.92 -18.13
N PRO A 150 -8.45 -7.05 -18.54
CA PRO A 150 -8.72 -5.97 -19.50
C PRO A 150 -9.36 -6.50 -20.80
N GLY A 151 -10.36 -5.74 -21.28
CA GLY A 151 -11.08 -6.05 -22.53
C GLY A 151 -12.28 -6.98 -22.36
N GLY A 152 -12.55 -7.47 -21.13
CA GLY A 152 -13.69 -8.33 -20.82
C GLY A 152 -14.87 -7.58 -20.22
N THR A 153 -16.00 -8.29 -20.17
CA THR A 153 -17.17 -7.92 -19.35
C THR A 153 -17.59 -9.14 -18.55
N GLY A 154 -18.04 -8.96 -17.33
CA GLY A 154 -18.51 -10.11 -16.55
C GLY A 154 -18.62 -9.82 -15.06
N ARG A 155 -18.81 -10.87 -14.32
CA ARG A 155 -18.89 -10.82 -12.87
C ARG A 155 -17.52 -11.06 -12.25
N ILE A 156 -17.15 -10.21 -11.28
CA ILE A 156 -15.99 -10.40 -10.40
C ILE A 156 -16.55 -10.71 -9.01
N SER A 157 -16.00 -11.75 -8.38
CA SER A 157 -16.37 -12.13 -7.01
C SER A 157 -15.10 -12.11 -6.15
N VAL A 158 -15.14 -11.34 -5.08
CA VAL A 158 -14.04 -11.19 -4.13
C VAL A 158 -14.54 -11.36 -2.70
N ALA A 159 -13.73 -11.92 -1.83
CA ALA A 159 -14.08 -12.17 -0.45
C ALA A 159 -13.13 -11.42 0.50
N PHE A 160 -13.64 -11.00 1.64
CA PHE A 160 -12.89 -10.25 2.65
C PHE A 160 -13.15 -10.87 4.01
N GLU A 161 -12.10 -11.05 4.81
CA GLU A 161 -12.23 -11.45 6.20
C GLU A 161 -12.38 -10.21 7.09
N VAL A 162 -13.50 -10.11 7.80
CA VAL A 162 -13.92 -8.90 8.51
C VAL A 162 -14.32 -9.27 9.94
N PRO A 163 -13.86 -8.54 10.98
CA PRO A 163 -14.37 -8.71 12.33
C PRO A 163 -15.91 -8.58 12.38
N GLU A 164 -16.62 -9.50 13.01
CA GLU A 164 -18.11 -9.53 13.05
C GLU A 164 -18.71 -8.19 13.50
N ARG A 165 -18.06 -7.50 14.45
CA ARG A 165 -18.50 -6.18 14.96
C ARG A 165 -18.53 -5.08 13.90
N LEU A 166 -17.78 -5.24 12.80
CA LEU A 166 -17.68 -4.24 11.73
C LEU A 166 -18.57 -4.54 10.53
N VAL A 167 -19.16 -5.71 10.45
CA VAL A 167 -20.03 -6.09 9.32
C VAL A 167 -21.19 -5.10 9.13
N GLY A 168 -21.79 -4.64 10.25
CA GLY A 168 -22.86 -3.63 10.20
C GLY A 168 -22.42 -2.22 9.81
N GLN A 169 -21.10 -1.99 9.71
CA GLN A 169 -20.46 -0.73 9.36
C GLN A 169 -19.86 -0.75 7.95
N VAL A 170 -20.16 -1.76 7.15
CA VAL A 170 -19.67 -1.82 5.76
C VAL A 170 -20.29 -0.69 4.95
N ASP A 171 -19.45 0.23 4.50
CA ASP A 171 -19.83 1.42 3.72
C ASP A 171 -19.82 1.13 2.23
N GLY A 172 -18.89 0.29 1.78
CA GLY A 172 -18.76 -0.01 0.36
C GLY A 172 -17.52 -0.82 0.01
N LEU A 173 -17.32 -0.92 -1.30
CA LEU A 173 -16.17 -1.57 -1.91
C LEU A 173 -15.30 -0.51 -2.60
N LEU A 174 -14.07 -0.37 -2.16
CA LEU A 174 -13.08 0.42 -2.86
C LEU A 174 -12.54 -0.39 -4.03
N VAL A 175 -12.56 0.22 -5.19
CA VAL A 175 -11.93 -0.28 -6.41
C VAL A 175 -10.78 0.63 -6.77
N GLU A 176 -9.59 0.06 -6.88
CA GLU A 176 -8.38 0.72 -7.36
C GLU A 176 -8.01 0.13 -8.71
N VAL A 177 -7.85 0.98 -9.71
CA VAL A 177 -7.34 0.59 -11.02
C VAL A 177 -5.95 1.16 -11.20
N VAL A 178 -4.98 0.26 -11.35
CA VAL A 178 -3.56 0.60 -11.54
C VAL A 178 -3.18 0.34 -12.99
N SER A 179 -2.67 1.35 -13.69
CA SER A 179 -2.15 1.24 -15.04
C SER A 179 -0.87 2.05 -15.17
N GLY A 180 0.27 1.38 -15.38
CA GLY A 180 1.58 2.01 -15.40
C GLY A 180 1.86 2.78 -14.09
N THR A 181 1.90 4.13 -14.16
CA THR A 181 2.08 5.02 -12.99
C THR A 181 0.79 5.67 -12.51
N SER A 182 -0.34 5.41 -13.18
CA SER A 182 -1.64 5.95 -12.80
C SER A 182 -2.34 5.05 -11.79
N LEU A 183 -2.97 5.68 -10.82
CA LEU A 183 -3.87 5.05 -9.86
C LEU A 183 -5.18 5.84 -9.87
N ASP A 184 -6.25 5.18 -10.29
CA ASP A 184 -7.62 5.70 -10.20
C ASP A 184 -8.37 4.89 -9.16
N GLU A 185 -9.11 5.56 -8.28
CA GLU A 185 -9.80 4.90 -7.19
C GLU A 185 -11.19 5.49 -6.92
N VAL A 186 -12.10 4.63 -6.49
CA VAL A 186 -13.44 5.03 -6.06
C VAL A 186 -14.01 4.03 -5.04
N VAL A 187 -14.80 4.51 -4.10
CA VAL A 187 -15.60 3.65 -3.23
C VAL A 187 -16.99 3.49 -3.83
N LEU A 188 -17.34 2.26 -4.19
CA LEU A 188 -18.69 1.88 -4.60
C LEU A 188 -19.53 1.65 -3.35
N PRO A 189 -20.71 2.29 -3.19
CA PRO A 189 -21.52 2.14 -1.99
C PRO A 189 -22.05 0.71 -1.85
N ALA A 190 -22.09 0.22 -0.61
CA ALA A 190 -22.60 -1.10 -0.27
C ALA A 190 -24.10 -1.25 -0.52
N ARG A 191 -24.83 -0.15 -0.55
CA ARG A 191 -26.28 -0.12 -0.75
C ARG A 191 -26.62 0.89 -1.84
N PRO A 192 -27.55 0.52 -2.75
CA PRO A 192 -28.16 1.50 -3.62
C PRO A 192 -28.84 2.60 -2.79
N ALA A 193 -28.64 3.84 -3.17
CA ALA A 193 -29.32 5.00 -2.58
C ALA A 193 -30.83 4.97 -2.84
#